data_446c40eb3ad82f09e9c4a4f90fca8d4d
#
_entry.id   446c40eb3ad82f09e9c4a4f90fca8d4d
#
_cell.length_a   1.000
_cell.length_b   1.000
_cell.length_c   1.000
_cell.angle_alpha   90.00
_cell.angle_beta   90.00
_cell.angle_gamma   90.00
#
_symmetry.space_group_name_H-M   'P 1'
#
loop_
_entity.id
_entity.type
_entity.pdbx_description
1 polymer ?
#
loop_
_entity_poly.entity_id
_entity_poly.type
_entity_poly.pdbx_seq_one_letter_code
_entity_poly.pdbx_strand_id
1 'polypeptide(L)'
;TAESAARRLKQAGLLVNVADRPDLCDFTLPSVLDRGPVLVAVSTGGASAGLAKHLRLRLEAILPQTLGTLATALFTARDRIRTRFPESNARRRAIDAALQEHGELDPFEEASASSVENWLDGAQENASSQVVEFTIASDDPEDLTLRQARALGKADIILHDAHIPDTILARARADAVRKALPADPLAEGFTVILRRKG
;
A
#
# COMPACT_ATOMS: atom_id res chain seq x y z
N THR A 1 -14.72 -12.95 -39.42
CA THR A 1 -14.41 -13.65 -38.15
C THR A 1 -13.78 -12.67 -37.18
N ALA A 2 -13.84 -12.96 -35.89
CA ALA A 2 -13.21 -12.15 -34.85
C ALA A 2 -11.69 -11.99 -35.09
N GLU A 3 -11.03 -13.04 -35.55
CA GLU A 3 -9.59 -13.04 -35.87
C GLU A 3 -9.21 -12.05 -36.98
N SER A 4 -10.00 -12.02 -38.08
CA SER A 4 -9.75 -11.10 -39.18
C SER A 4 -9.98 -9.63 -38.75
N ALA A 5 -10.97 -9.38 -37.90
CA ALA A 5 -11.25 -8.08 -37.36
C ALA A 5 -10.13 -7.62 -36.39
N ALA A 6 -9.71 -8.50 -35.48
CA ALA A 6 -8.61 -8.24 -34.55
C ALA A 6 -7.31 -7.92 -35.30
N ARG A 7 -6.95 -8.72 -36.30
CA ARG A 7 -5.75 -8.50 -37.13
C ARG A 7 -5.78 -7.14 -37.82
N ARG A 8 -6.91 -6.79 -38.45
CA ARG A 8 -7.09 -5.50 -39.13
C ARG A 8 -6.94 -4.33 -38.18
N LEU A 9 -7.53 -4.40 -36.96
CA LEU A 9 -7.45 -3.35 -35.96
C LEU A 9 -6.02 -3.20 -35.41
N LYS A 10 -5.33 -4.31 -35.12
CA LYS A 10 -3.92 -4.32 -34.72
C LYS A 10 -3.01 -3.73 -35.81
N GLN A 11 -3.24 -4.06 -37.08
CA GLN A 11 -2.50 -3.46 -38.20
C GLN A 11 -2.72 -1.93 -38.30
N ALA A 12 -3.89 -1.45 -37.85
CA ALA A 12 -4.18 -0.02 -37.78
C ALA A 12 -3.60 0.66 -36.51
N GLY A 13 -2.81 -0.05 -35.69
CA GLY A 13 -2.21 0.47 -34.47
C GLY A 13 -3.16 0.60 -33.28
N LEU A 14 -4.33 -0.07 -33.34
CA LEU A 14 -5.32 -0.04 -32.26
C LEU A 14 -5.12 -1.22 -31.31
N LEU A 15 -5.26 -0.96 -30.01
CA LEU A 15 -5.33 -2.00 -28.99
C LEU A 15 -6.66 -2.74 -29.09
N VAL A 16 -6.64 -4.07 -29.04
CA VAL A 16 -7.79 -4.92 -29.28
C VAL A 16 -8.11 -5.74 -28.03
N ASN A 17 -9.38 -5.77 -27.65
CA ASN A 17 -9.93 -6.73 -26.71
C ASN A 17 -11.08 -7.48 -27.38
N VAL A 18 -11.05 -8.80 -27.32
CA VAL A 18 -12.07 -9.69 -27.93
C VAL A 18 -12.68 -10.53 -26.82
N ALA A 19 -13.99 -10.41 -26.64
CA ALA A 19 -14.72 -11.19 -25.64
C ALA A 19 -14.51 -12.71 -25.88
N ASP A 20 -14.24 -13.42 -24.81
CA ASP A 20 -14.02 -14.87 -24.77
C ASP A 20 -12.84 -15.40 -25.64
N ARG A 21 -11.98 -14.49 -26.11
CA ARG A 21 -10.81 -14.85 -26.93
C ARG A 21 -9.54 -14.13 -26.42
N PRO A 22 -9.01 -14.51 -25.25
CA PRO A 22 -7.84 -13.89 -24.67
C PRO A 22 -6.58 -14.00 -25.56
N ASP A 23 -6.50 -15.03 -26.39
CA ASP A 23 -5.45 -15.23 -27.41
C ASP A 23 -5.39 -14.13 -28.47
N LEU A 24 -6.48 -13.41 -28.69
CA LEU A 24 -6.59 -12.30 -29.65
C LEU A 24 -6.43 -10.93 -28.98
N CYS A 25 -6.39 -10.87 -27.66
CA CYS A 25 -6.39 -9.62 -26.90
C CYS A 25 -4.99 -9.04 -26.72
N ASP A 26 -4.87 -7.72 -26.80
CA ASP A 26 -3.67 -6.98 -26.38
C ASP A 26 -3.75 -6.57 -24.90
N PHE A 27 -4.96 -6.52 -24.35
CA PHE A 27 -5.24 -6.26 -22.95
C PHE A 27 -6.51 -6.96 -22.48
N THR A 28 -6.66 -7.11 -21.18
CA THR A 28 -7.88 -7.64 -20.57
C THR A 28 -8.54 -6.57 -19.71
N LEU A 29 -9.89 -6.53 -19.72
CA LEU A 29 -10.64 -5.62 -18.84
C LEU A 29 -10.76 -6.25 -17.47
N PRO A 30 -10.33 -5.55 -16.40
CA PRO A 30 -10.54 -6.01 -15.03
C PRO A 30 -11.99 -5.85 -14.60
N SER A 31 -12.39 -6.55 -13.55
CA SER A 31 -13.60 -6.25 -12.80
C SER A 31 -13.34 -5.07 -11.88
N VAL A 32 -14.01 -3.95 -12.09
CA VAL A 32 -13.75 -2.69 -11.39
C VAL A 32 -14.80 -2.44 -10.32
N LEU A 33 -14.33 -2.02 -9.14
CA LEU A 33 -15.12 -1.42 -8.09
C LEU A 33 -14.80 0.09 -8.10
N ASP A 34 -15.84 0.89 -8.25
CA ASP A 34 -15.76 2.35 -8.35
C ASP A 34 -16.31 2.99 -7.07
N ARG A 35 -15.48 3.85 -6.47
CA ARG A 35 -15.82 4.72 -5.34
C ARG A 35 -15.41 6.16 -5.65
N GLY A 36 -15.77 6.67 -6.84
CA GLY A 36 -15.41 8.00 -7.32
C GLY A 36 -13.92 8.08 -7.69
N PRO A 37 -13.08 8.89 -7.01
CA PRO A 37 -11.66 8.98 -7.34
C PRO A 37 -10.86 7.72 -6.95
N VAL A 38 -11.45 6.79 -6.19
CA VAL A 38 -10.82 5.52 -5.81
C VAL A 38 -11.36 4.39 -6.67
N LEU A 39 -10.49 3.74 -7.42
CA LEU A 39 -10.80 2.58 -8.25
C LEU A 39 -10.02 1.36 -7.75
N VAL A 40 -10.72 0.24 -7.56
CA VAL A 40 -10.10 -1.05 -7.26
C VAL A 40 -10.36 -2.00 -8.42
N ALA A 41 -9.32 -2.43 -9.09
CA ALA A 41 -9.40 -3.30 -10.25
C ALA A 41 -8.90 -4.72 -9.92
N VAL A 42 -9.73 -5.72 -10.21
CA VAL A 42 -9.40 -7.14 -9.98
C VAL A 42 -9.30 -7.83 -11.33
N SER A 43 -8.13 -8.37 -11.64
CA SER A 43 -7.88 -9.12 -12.88
C SER A 43 -7.32 -10.51 -12.56
N THR A 44 -7.60 -11.47 -13.42
CA THR A 44 -7.03 -12.83 -13.39
C THR A 44 -6.20 -13.11 -14.64
N GLY A 45 -5.79 -12.06 -15.39
CA GLY A 45 -5.06 -12.22 -16.66
C GLY A 45 -5.85 -12.97 -17.74
N GLY A 46 -7.17 -12.95 -17.66
CA GLY A 46 -8.04 -13.71 -18.58
C GLY A 46 -8.37 -15.14 -18.12
N ALA A 47 -7.77 -15.62 -17.03
CA ALA A 47 -7.97 -17.00 -16.57
C ALA A 47 -9.41 -17.30 -16.09
N SER A 48 -10.05 -16.33 -15.41
CA SER A 48 -11.42 -16.50 -14.91
C SER A 48 -12.12 -15.18 -14.61
N ALA A 49 -13.01 -14.76 -15.49
CA ALA A 49 -13.86 -13.58 -15.27
C ALA A 49 -14.78 -13.75 -14.04
N GLY A 50 -15.27 -14.98 -13.80
CA GLY A 50 -16.09 -15.31 -12.65
C GLY A 50 -15.35 -15.10 -11.32
N LEU A 51 -14.09 -15.55 -11.22
CA LEU A 51 -13.25 -15.33 -10.05
C LEU A 51 -13.00 -13.84 -9.80
N ALA A 52 -12.61 -13.11 -10.85
CA ALA A 52 -12.39 -11.66 -10.75
C ALA A 52 -13.65 -10.93 -10.24
N LYS A 53 -14.83 -11.27 -10.79
CA LYS A 53 -16.13 -10.74 -10.34
C LYS A 53 -16.40 -11.04 -8.88
N HIS A 54 -16.24 -12.29 -8.44
CA HIS A 54 -16.53 -12.66 -7.06
C HIS A 54 -15.58 -12.02 -6.04
N LEU A 55 -14.29 -11.88 -6.38
CA LEU A 55 -13.33 -11.13 -5.56
C LEU A 55 -13.74 -9.66 -5.45
N ARG A 56 -14.11 -9.02 -6.58
CA ARG A 56 -14.60 -7.65 -6.56
C ARG A 56 -15.83 -7.48 -5.67
N LEU A 57 -16.82 -8.39 -5.78
CA LEU A 57 -18.02 -8.34 -4.94
C LEU A 57 -17.70 -8.46 -3.43
N ARG A 58 -16.72 -9.28 -3.07
CA ARG A 58 -16.28 -9.38 -1.67
C ARG A 58 -15.57 -8.12 -1.19
N LEU A 59 -14.72 -7.52 -2.03
CA LEU A 59 -14.08 -6.23 -1.74
C LEU A 59 -15.14 -5.12 -1.62
N GLU A 60 -16.16 -5.13 -2.49
CA GLU A 60 -17.26 -4.16 -2.45
C GLU A 60 -18.06 -4.21 -1.15
N ALA A 61 -18.20 -5.38 -0.55
CA ALA A 61 -18.89 -5.56 0.71
C ALA A 61 -18.12 -5.02 1.93
N ILE A 62 -16.79 -4.90 1.83
CA ILE A 62 -15.93 -4.44 2.94
C ILE A 62 -15.44 -3.00 2.77
N LEU A 63 -15.45 -2.46 1.54
CA LEU A 63 -15.02 -1.09 1.27
C LEU A 63 -16.22 -0.13 1.33
N PRO A 64 -16.21 0.87 2.24
CA PRO A 64 -17.30 1.81 2.41
C PRO A 64 -17.66 2.59 1.14
N GLN A 65 -18.91 3.00 1.01
CA GLN A 65 -19.32 3.89 -0.07
C GLN A 65 -18.67 5.28 0.04
N THR A 66 -18.32 5.69 1.26
CA THR A 66 -17.69 6.97 1.59
C THR A 66 -16.19 7.02 1.27
N LEU A 67 -15.56 5.92 0.82
CA LEU A 67 -14.12 5.87 0.52
C LEU A 67 -13.68 6.94 -0.51
N GLY A 68 -14.49 7.18 -1.54
CA GLY A 68 -14.22 8.24 -2.51
C GLY A 68 -14.36 9.64 -1.92
N THR A 69 -15.28 9.83 -0.97
CA THR A 69 -15.44 11.08 -0.23
C THR A 69 -14.22 11.34 0.65
N LEU A 70 -13.68 10.31 1.33
CA LEU A 70 -12.44 10.40 2.10
C LEU A 70 -11.27 10.84 1.20
N ALA A 71 -11.10 10.22 0.03
CA ALA A 71 -10.05 10.59 -0.91
C ALA A 71 -10.18 12.05 -1.38
N THR A 72 -11.40 12.51 -1.65
CA THR A 72 -11.68 13.89 -2.04
C THR A 72 -11.39 14.86 -0.88
N ALA A 73 -11.79 14.52 0.34
CA ALA A 73 -11.53 15.34 1.53
C ALA A 73 -10.02 15.50 1.78
N LEU A 74 -9.25 14.40 1.70
CA LEU A 74 -7.79 14.43 1.81
C LEU A 74 -7.14 15.27 0.71
N PHE A 75 -7.64 15.18 -0.52
CA PHE A 75 -7.15 16.01 -1.62
C PHE A 75 -7.41 17.50 -1.36
N THR A 76 -8.62 17.86 -0.92
CA THR A 76 -9.00 19.23 -0.60
C THR A 76 -8.19 19.78 0.58
N ALA A 77 -7.92 18.94 1.59
CA ALA A 77 -7.15 19.31 2.77
C ALA A 77 -5.62 19.37 2.53
N ARG A 78 -5.14 19.04 1.33
CA ARG A 78 -3.71 18.83 1.02
C ARG A 78 -2.81 19.99 1.44
N ASP A 79 -3.23 21.23 1.21
CA ASP A 79 -2.41 22.41 1.52
C ASP A 79 -2.38 22.67 3.04
N ARG A 80 -3.49 22.43 3.74
CA ARG A 80 -3.54 22.46 5.21
C ARG A 80 -2.66 21.37 5.82
N ILE A 81 -2.69 20.15 5.27
CA ILE A 81 -1.82 19.05 5.68
C ILE A 81 -0.34 19.44 5.51
N ARG A 82 0.02 20.10 4.40
CA ARG A 82 1.39 20.58 4.17
C ARG A 82 1.80 21.68 5.15
N THR A 83 0.89 22.58 5.46
CA THR A 83 1.14 23.65 6.44
C THR A 83 1.30 23.09 7.85
N ARG A 84 0.44 22.13 8.21
CA ARG A 84 0.46 21.49 9.54
C ARG A 84 1.69 20.60 9.74
N PHE A 85 2.10 19.90 8.70
CA PHE A 85 3.25 18.99 8.68
C PHE A 85 4.21 19.40 7.55
N PRO A 86 5.06 20.44 7.75
CA PRO A 86 5.96 20.92 6.69
C PRO A 86 6.99 19.87 6.28
N GLU A 87 7.51 19.11 7.26
CA GLU A 87 8.47 18.04 7.00
C GLU A 87 7.81 16.84 6.32
N SER A 88 8.38 16.41 5.18
CA SER A 88 7.83 15.34 4.35
C SER A 88 7.64 14.02 5.11
N ASN A 89 8.63 13.66 5.94
CA ASN A 89 8.57 12.42 6.72
C ASN A 89 7.54 12.49 7.86
N ALA A 90 7.45 13.63 8.57
CA ALA A 90 6.43 13.84 9.60
C ALA A 90 5.02 13.78 9.00
N ARG A 91 4.82 14.44 7.86
CA ARG A 91 3.55 14.42 7.13
C ARG A 91 3.14 13.01 6.72
N ARG A 92 4.08 12.23 6.15
CA ARG A 92 3.82 10.83 5.78
C ARG A 92 3.41 10.02 6.99
N ARG A 93 4.16 10.09 8.10
CA ARG A 93 3.83 9.36 9.35
C ARG A 93 2.46 9.73 9.90
N ALA A 94 2.11 11.02 9.89
CA ALA A 94 0.80 11.48 10.36
C ALA A 94 -0.34 10.89 9.50
N ILE A 95 -0.19 10.90 8.18
CA ILE A 95 -1.16 10.30 7.25
C ILE A 95 -1.22 8.78 7.43
N ASP A 96 -0.07 8.11 7.48
CA ASP A 96 0.01 6.64 7.65
C ASP A 96 -0.65 6.21 8.98
N ALA A 97 -0.42 6.96 10.07
CA ALA A 97 -1.04 6.69 11.37
C ALA A 97 -2.56 6.91 11.34
N ALA A 98 -3.02 7.94 10.66
CA ALA A 98 -4.46 8.21 10.52
C ALA A 98 -5.17 7.15 9.68
N LEU A 99 -4.54 6.66 8.61
CA LEU A 99 -5.11 5.68 7.67
C LEU A 99 -4.93 4.21 8.09
N GLN A 100 -4.18 3.92 9.15
CA GLN A 100 -4.04 2.54 9.62
C GLN A 100 -5.34 2.00 10.22
N GLU A 101 -5.41 0.68 10.43
CA GLU A 101 -6.51 0.03 11.12
C GLU A 101 -6.80 0.69 12.48
N HIS A 102 -8.05 1.11 12.70
CA HIS A 102 -8.51 1.88 13.87
C HIS A 102 -7.90 3.29 13.99
N GLY A 103 -7.26 3.82 12.95
CA GLY A 103 -6.87 5.23 12.89
C GLY A 103 -8.08 6.14 12.66
N GLU A 104 -7.92 7.45 12.91
CA GLU A 104 -9.02 8.43 12.78
C GLU A 104 -9.58 8.53 11.35
N LEU A 105 -8.78 8.13 10.36
CA LEU A 105 -9.14 8.12 8.94
C LEU A 105 -9.05 6.71 8.34
N ASP A 106 -9.30 5.66 9.13
CA ASP A 106 -9.29 4.28 8.65
C ASP A 106 -10.18 4.18 7.39
N PRO A 107 -9.64 3.76 6.23
CA PRO A 107 -10.38 3.73 4.97
C PRO A 107 -11.49 2.67 4.93
N PHE A 108 -11.57 1.79 5.93
CA PHE A 108 -12.64 0.80 6.08
C PHE A 108 -13.80 1.28 6.95
N GLU A 109 -13.70 2.50 7.52
CA GLU A 109 -14.73 3.09 8.37
C GLU A 109 -15.51 4.18 7.60
N GLU A 110 -16.84 4.13 7.63
CA GLU A 110 -17.69 5.11 6.93
C GLU A 110 -17.53 6.54 7.47
N ALA A 111 -17.28 6.68 8.76
CA ALA A 111 -17.13 7.97 9.44
C ALA A 111 -15.86 8.73 9.06
N SER A 112 -14.84 8.04 8.54
CA SER A 112 -13.53 8.62 8.23
C SER A 112 -13.61 9.77 7.23
N ALA A 113 -14.56 9.69 6.29
CA ALA A 113 -14.73 10.73 5.28
C ALA A 113 -15.10 12.11 5.87
N SER A 114 -15.79 12.14 7.02
CA SER A 114 -16.17 13.36 7.73
C SER A 114 -15.18 13.79 8.80
N SER A 115 -14.18 12.96 9.09
CA SER A 115 -13.24 13.16 10.20
C SER A 115 -11.97 13.92 9.81
N VAL A 116 -11.73 14.18 8.50
CA VAL A 116 -10.48 14.79 8.02
C VAL A 116 -10.19 16.14 8.66
N GLU A 117 -11.19 16.99 8.83
CA GLU A 117 -11.02 18.30 9.45
C GLU A 117 -10.70 18.17 10.95
N ASN A 118 -11.44 17.33 11.67
CA ASN A 118 -11.20 17.07 13.10
C ASN A 118 -9.80 16.46 13.32
N TRP A 119 -9.40 15.52 12.46
CA TRP A 119 -8.06 14.96 12.50
C TRP A 119 -7.00 16.04 12.32
N LEU A 120 -7.15 16.94 11.35
CA LEU A 120 -6.19 18.02 11.12
C LEU A 120 -6.08 18.97 12.32
N ASP A 121 -7.20 19.29 12.96
CA ASP A 121 -7.23 20.20 14.12
C ASP A 121 -6.70 19.54 15.39
N GLY A 122 -6.90 18.21 15.56
CA GLY A 122 -6.45 17.42 16.69
C GLY A 122 -5.10 16.72 16.51
N ALA A 123 -4.59 16.64 15.26
CA ALA A 123 -3.39 15.89 14.96
C ALA A 123 -2.15 16.49 15.68
N GLN A 124 -1.54 15.69 16.54
CA GLN A 124 -0.26 16.02 17.15
C GLN A 124 0.87 15.47 16.30
N GLU A 125 1.97 16.20 16.22
CA GLU A 125 3.24 15.62 15.77
C GLU A 125 3.66 14.59 16.82
N ASN A 126 3.37 13.31 16.57
CA ASN A 126 3.93 12.24 17.37
C ASN A 126 5.42 12.10 17.02
N ALA A 127 6.23 12.97 17.62
CA ALA A 127 7.68 12.93 17.55
C ALA A 127 8.25 11.83 18.46
N SER A 128 7.62 10.65 18.51
CA SER A 128 8.14 9.53 19.27
C SER A 128 9.03 8.67 18.40
N SER A 129 10.29 8.51 18.83
CA SER A 129 11.15 7.46 18.26
C SER A 129 10.76 6.13 18.88
N GLN A 130 10.39 5.19 18.04
CA GLN A 130 10.18 3.80 18.46
C GLN A 130 11.27 2.94 17.85
N VAL A 131 12.01 2.22 18.67
CA VAL A 131 13.07 1.31 18.26
C VAL A 131 12.73 -0.10 18.72
N VAL A 132 12.77 -1.06 17.79
CA VAL A 132 12.59 -2.48 18.10
C VAL A 132 13.77 -3.26 17.49
N GLU A 133 14.37 -4.13 18.29
CA GLU A 133 15.47 -4.99 17.85
C GLU A 133 15.01 -6.44 17.77
N PHE A 134 15.42 -7.12 16.71
CA PHE A 134 15.18 -8.54 16.48
C PHE A 134 16.46 -9.27 16.11
N THR A 135 16.60 -10.47 16.64
CA THR A 135 17.67 -11.40 16.22
C THR A 135 17.11 -12.34 15.14
N ILE A 136 17.77 -12.38 13.98
CA ILE A 136 17.43 -13.22 12.85
C ILE A 136 18.32 -14.47 12.89
N ALA A 137 17.69 -15.64 12.96
CA ALA A 137 18.37 -16.92 13.06
C ALA A 137 18.47 -17.69 11.72
N SER A 138 17.62 -17.36 10.75
CA SER A 138 17.52 -18.04 9.46
C SER A 138 17.69 -17.04 8.31
N ASP A 139 18.08 -17.53 7.15
CA ASP A 139 18.12 -16.77 5.89
C ASP A 139 16.80 -16.84 5.13
N ASP A 140 15.91 -17.74 5.54
CA ASP A 140 14.60 -17.90 4.95
C ASP A 140 13.63 -16.84 5.48
N PRO A 141 13.04 -15.99 4.63
CA PRO A 141 12.03 -15.02 5.04
C PRO A 141 10.72 -15.64 5.56
N GLU A 142 10.47 -16.93 5.31
CA GLU A 142 9.31 -17.65 5.84
C GLU A 142 9.47 -18.02 7.33
N ASP A 143 10.71 -18.00 7.85
CA ASP A 143 11.01 -18.21 9.27
C ASP A 143 10.81 -16.94 10.13
N LEU A 144 10.46 -15.83 9.51
CA LEU A 144 10.10 -14.61 10.24
C LEU A 144 8.81 -14.84 11.03
N THR A 145 8.85 -14.48 12.31
CA THR A 145 7.62 -14.44 13.09
C THR A 145 6.66 -13.38 12.55
N LEU A 146 5.36 -13.55 12.75
CA LEU A 146 4.36 -12.54 12.38
C LEU A 146 4.67 -11.16 12.98
N ARG A 147 5.23 -11.13 14.19
CA ARG A 147 5.66 -9.88 14.85
C ARG A 147 6.78 -9.20 14.08
N GLN A 148 7.81 -9.96 13.66
CA GLN A 148 8.93 -9.44 12.88
C GLN A 148 8.45 -8.93 11.51
N ALA A 149 7.65 -9.73 10.80
CA ALA A 149 7.12 -9.37 9.50
C ALA A 149 6.25 -8.09 9.55
N ARG A 150 5.37 -7.97 10.56
CA ARG A 150 4.57 -6.75 10.78
C ARG A 150 5.42 -5.55 11.11
N ALA A 151 6.46 -5.71 11.93
CA ALA A 151 7.38 -4.62 12.28
C ALA A 151 8.14 -4.14 11.04
N LEU A 152 8.67 -5.06 10.22
CA LEU A 152 9.34 -4.73 8.96
C LEU A 152 8.40 -3.98 7.99
N GLY A 153 7.15 -4.43 7.86
CA GLY A 153 6.15 -3.78 7.01
C GLY A 153 5.73 -2.38 7.47
N LYS A 154 6.03 -1.98 8.71
CA LYS A 154 5.72 -0.67 9.28
C LYS A 154 6.95 0.23 9.47
N ALA A 155 8.16 -0.31 9.37
CA ALA A 155 9.40 0.42 9.66
C ALA A 155 9.65 1.58 8.68
N ASP A 156 10.06 2.73 9.22
CA ASP A 156 10.56 3.86 8.44
C ASP A 156 12.02 3.66 8.06
N ILE A 157 12.80 3.04 8.96
CA ILE A 157 14.19 2.65 8.72
C ILE A 157 14.48 1.27 9.27
N ILE A 158 15.28 0.51 8.53
CA ILE A 158 15.83 -0.76 8.96
C ILE A 158 17.34 -0.62 9.07
N LEU A 159 17.84 -0.82 10.28
CA LEU A 159 19.26 -0.95 10.56
C LEU A 159 19.59 -2.44 10.65
N HIS A 160 20.59 -2.91 9.96
CA HIS A 160 20.83 -4.35 9.88
C HIS A 160 22.31 -4.70 9.90
N ASP A 161 22.64 -5.86 10.47
CA ASP A 161 23.97 -6.43 10.30
C ASP A 161 24.24 -6.74 8.82
N ALA A 162 25.51 -6.65 8.41
CA ALA A 162 25.90 -6.81 7.00
C ALA A 162 25.52 -8.18 6.39
N HIS A 163 25.30 -9.19 7.23
CA HIS A 163 24.96 -10.55 6.82
C HIS A 163 23.45 -10.85 6.84
N ILE A 164 22.58 -9.86 6.98
CA ILE A 164 21.14 -10.06 6.83
C ILE A 164 20.80 -10.13 5.33
N PRO A 165 20.17 -11.23 4.87
CA PRO A 165 19.86 -11.41 3.46
C PRO A 165 18.90 -10.38 2.90
N ASP A 166 19.07 -10.02 1.63
CA ASP A 166 18.16 -9.12 0.91
C ASP A 166 16.72 -9.64 0.85
N THR A 167 16.51 -10.96 0.86
CA THR A 167 15.19 -11.60 0.92
C THR A 167 14.43 -11.26 2.19
N ILE A 168 15.12 -11.12 3.32
CA ILE A 168 14.56 -10.65 4.60
C ILE A 168 14.29 -9.14 4.53
N LEU A 169 15.26 -8.36 4.03
CA LEU A 169 15.13 -6.91 3.89
C LEU A 169 14.00 -6.53 2.92
N ALA A 170 13.71 -7.36 1.93
CA ALA A 170 12.61 -7.17 0.98
C ALA A 170 11.22 -7.31 1.61
N ARG A 171 11.11 -7.86 2.84
CA ARG A 171 9.83 -7.88 3.60
C ARG A 171 9.49 -6.52 4.22
N ALA A 172 10.41 -5.58 4.18
CA ALA A 172 10.13 -4.20 4.54
C ALA A 172 9.27 -3.51 3.49
N ARG A 173 8.55 -2.46 3.91
CA ARG A 173 7.84 -1.60 2.96
C ARG A 173 8.83 -1.01 1.93
N ALA A 174 8.34 -0.76 0.72
CA ALA A 174 9.19 -0.39 -0.41
C ALA A 174 9.97 0.91 -0.21
N ASP A 175 9.41 1.86 0.56
CA ASP A 175 9.97 3.17 0.86
C ASP A 175 10.77 3.23 2.17
N ALA A 176 10.90 2.11 2.91
CA ALA A 176 11.74 2.04 4.10
C ALA A 176 13.22 2.24 3.75
N VAL A 177 13.88 3.11 4.50
CA VAL A 177 15.33 3.30 4.37
C VAL A 177 16.05 2.10 4.97
N ARG A 178 17.04 1.53 4.27
CA ARG A 178 17.85 0.39 4.72
C ARG A 178 19.29 0.84 4.89
N LYS A 179 19.87 0.61 6.07
CA LYS A 179 21.25 0.96 6.37
C LYS A 179 21.95 -0.17 7.12
N ALA A 180 23.16 -0.49 6.70
CA ALA A 180 24.01 -1.41 7.46
C ALA A 180 24.47 -0.76 8.78
N LEU A 181 24.60 -1.57 9.82
CA LEU A 181 25.21 -1.17 11.07
C LEU A 181 26.75 -1.05 10.93
N PRO A 182 27.43 -0.14 11.68
CA PRO A 182 26.84 0.75 12.67
C PRO A 182 26.15 1.97 12.05
N ALA A 183 24.96 2.28 12.50
CA ALA A 183 24.22 3.48 12.13
C ALA A 183 23.25 3.83 13.28
N ASP A 184 22.95 5.11 13.45
CA ASP A 184 22.04 5.56 14.49
C ASP A 184 20.56 5.41 14.06
N PRO A 185 19.66 5.08 15.00
CA PRO A 185 18.22 5.16 14.79
C PRO A 185 17.79 6.56 14.37
N LEU A 186 16.63 6.66 13.72
CA LEU A 186 16.03 7.97 13.48
C LEU A 186 15.69 8.65 14.82
N ALA A 187 15.87 9.98 14.86
CA ALA A 187 15.42 10.80 15.98
C ALA A 187 13.90 10.70 16.16
N GLU A 188 13.17 10.47 15.06
CA GLU A 188 11.72 10.30 15.04
C GLU A 188 11.34 9.18 14.09
N GLY A 189 10.26 8.45 14.42
CA GLY A 189 9.72 7.38 13.58
C GLY A 189 10.02 5.97 14.09
N PHE A 190 9.66 4.98 13.30
CA PHE A 190 9.79 3.57 13.68
C PHE A 190 11.05 2.93 13.07
N THR A 191 12.03 2.61 13.93
CA THR A 191 13.27 1.93 13.57
C THR A 191 13.19 0.45 13.92
N VAL A 192 13.47 -0.41 12.97
CA VAL A 192 13.70 -1.84 13.20
C VAL A 192 15.19 -2.13 13.07
N ILE A 193 15.77 -2.75 14.09
CA ILE A 193 17.16 -3.22 14.08
C ILE A 193 17.15 -4.73 13.91
N LEU A 194 17.89 -5.23 12.90
CA LEU A 194 18.06 -6.65 12.64
C LEU A 194 19.48 -7.08 12.96
N ARG A 195 19.62 -7.97 13.95
CA ARG A 195 20.89 -8.61 14.30
C ARG A 195 20.94 -10.02 13.78
N ARG A 196 22.10 -10.47 13.33
CA ARG A 196 22.33 -11.86 13.01
C ARG A 196 22.60 -12.65 14.29
N LYS A 197 21.97 -13.81 14.42
CA LYS A 197 22.33 -14.76 15.47
C LYS A 197 23.74 -15.27 15.17
N GLY A 198 24.68 -15.04 16.09
CA GLY A 198 26.02 -15.60 16.02
C GLY A 198 26.04 -17.10 16.18
#